data_ed747e03a4c5ad6c18f01f0aafae676b
#
_entry.id   ed747e03a4c5ad6c18f01f0aafae676b
#
_cell.length_a   1.000
_cell.length_b   1.000
_cell.length_c   1.000
_cell.angle_alpha   90.00
_cell.angle_beta   90.00
_cell.angle_gamma   90.00
#
_symmetry.space_group_name_H-M   'P 1'
#
loop_
_entity.id
_entity.type
_entity.pdbx_description
1 polymer ?
#
loop_
_entity_poly.entity_id
_entity_poly.type
_entity_poly.pdbx_seq_one_letter_code
_entity_poly.pdbx_strand_id
1 'polypeptide(L)'
;SAIMPMINMSDAAPAKVNEAETIPLGDVSFGQKSVSLFKIGKGFKLTDEVRNYVSLDVLAIYLRDFGVQLGYAMDTLAMDVVINGNKPDGSESAPVIGVYETTNGITYKDLLHIWVRAARMGRNFTTMIGGEDQAIEMLNLPEFKERHSGTTEATLNVKSPVPKNADFYIHPGTPDQQLLLIDT
;
A
#
# COMPACT_ATOMS: atom_id res chain seq x y z
N SER A 1 -9.80 -20.25 -10.23
CA SER A 1 -10.00 -19.68 -8.89
C SER A 1 -9.11 -20.42 -7.90
N ALA A 2 -8.46 -19.68 -7.01
CA ALA A 2 -7.76 -20.23 -5.87
C ALA A 2 -8.68 -20.15 -4.64
N ILE A 3 -8.63 -21.14 -3.78
CA ILE A 3 -9.38 -21.17 -2.52
C ILE A 3 -8.40 -20.90 -1.39
N MET A 4 -8.63 -19.83 -0.64
CA MET A 4 -7.84 -19.49 0.54
C MET A 4 -8.64 -19.83 1.80
N PRO A 5 -8.09 -20.58 2.76
CA PRO A 5 -8.72 -20.78 4.05
C PRO A 5 -8.68 -19.48 4.86
N MET A 6 -9.79 -19.15 5.50
CA MET A 6 -9.90 -18.01 6.40
C MET A 6 -10.36 -18.48 7.78
N ILE A 7 -9.83 -17.87 8.82
CA ILE A 7 -10.27 -18.07 10.20
C ILE A 7 -11.10 -16.84 10.58
N ASN A 8 -12.37 -17.04 10.86
CA ASN A 8 -13.23 -16.02 11.41
C ASN A 8 -13.32 -16.20 12.92
N MET A 9 -12.91 -15.20 13.66
CA MET A 9 -13.10 -15.16 15.10
C MET A 9 -14.31 -14.28 15.42
N SER A 10 -15.28 -14.78 16.14
CA SER A 10 -16.33 -13.92 16.66
C SER A 10 -15.75 -13.08 17.81
N ASP A 11 -15.91 -11.78 17.71
CA ASP A 11 -15.35 -10.81 18.63
C ASP A 11 -16.20 -10.73 19.92
N ALA A 12 -16.17 -11.77 20.73
CA ALA A 12 -16.61 -11.66 22.10
C ALA A 12 -15.50 -10.96 22.89
N ALA A 13 -15.62 -9.64 23.07
CA ALA A 13 -14.67 -8.88 23.87
C ALA A 13 -14.61 -9.48 25.29
N PRO A 14 -13.42 -9.66 25.86
CA PRO A 14 -13.29 -10.13 27.23
C PRO A 14 -13.98 -9.15 28.19
N ALA A 15 -14.96 -9.65 28.93
CA ALA A 15 -15.73 -8.88 29.91
C ALA A 15 -15.35 -9.27 31.34
N LYS A 16 -15.51 -8.35 32.26
CA LYS A 16 -15.39 -8.66 33.70
C LYS A 16 -16.59 -9.52 34.10
N VAL A 17 -16.32 -10.73 34.57
CA VAL A 17 -17.32 -11.71 34.96
C VAL A 17 -17.37 -11.73 36.49
N ASN A 18 -18.57 -11.64 37.06
CA ASN A 18 -18.77 -11.78 38.50
C ASN A 18 -18.78 -13.26 38.92
N GLU A 19 -18.64 -13.51 40.21
CA GLU A 19 -18.70 -14.87 40.75
C GLU A 19 -20.05 -15.52 40.41
N ALA A 20 -20.00 -16.74 39.80
CA ALA A 20 -21.15 -17.50 39.32
C ALA A 20 -21.85 -16.96 38.05
N GLU A 21 -21.26 -16.02 37.32
CA GLU A 21 -21.79 -15.52 36.06
C GLU A 21 -21.22 -16.33 34.87
N THR A 22 -22.00 -16.46 33.80
CA THR A 22 -21.59 -17.21 32.60
C THR A 22 -20.48 -16.47 31.84
N ILE A 23 -19.36 -17.12 31.62
CA ILE A 23 -18.25 -16.57 30.83
C ILE A 23 -18.67 -16.43 29.36
N PRO A 24 -18.49 -15.26 28.72
CA PRO A 24 -18.77 -15.09 27.30
C PRO A 24 -17.84 -16.02 26.48
N LEU A 25 -18.44 -16.84 25.65
CA LEU A 25 -17.73 -17.76 24.74
C LEU A 25 -17.63 -17.12 23.37
N GLY A 26 -16.42 -17.08 22.82
CA GLY A 26 -16.19 -16.71 21.44
C GLY A 26 -16.15 -17.95 20.54
N ASP A 27 -16.72 -17.87 19.35
CA ASP A 27 -16.68 -18.94 18.36
C ASP A 27 -15.58 -18.69 17.33
N VAL A 28 -14.85 -19.75 17.00
CA VAL A 28 -13.88 -19.75 15.90
C VAL A 28 -14.47 -20.57 14.76
N SER A 29 -14.75 -19.93 13.64
CA SER A 29 -15.24 -20.61 12.45
C SER A 29 -14.23 -20.56 11.32
N PHE A 30 -14.17 -21.62 10.53
CA PHE A 30 -13.35 -21.70 9.34
C PHE A 30 -14.19 -21.35 8.12
N GLY A 31 -13.76 -20.32 7.40
CA GLY A 31 -14.33 -19.91 6.13
C GLY A 31 -13.40 -20.23 4.96
N GLN A 32 -13.93 -20.17 3.76
CA GLN A 32 -13.16 -20.26 2.52
C GLN A 32 -13.45 -19.02 1.69
N LYS A 33 -12.39 -18.37 1.21
CA LYS A 33 -12.49 -17.27 0.26
C LYS A 33 -12.01 -17.73 -1.10
N SER A 34 -12.87 -17.58 -2.12
CA SER A 34 -12.48 -17.85 -3.50
C SER A 34 -11.88 -16.57 -4.12
N VAL A 35 -10.69 -16.69 -4.66
CA VAL A 35 -10.00 -15.60 -5.37
C VAL A 35 -10.01 -15.89 -6.86
N SER A 36 -10.47 -14.92 -7.66
CA SER A 36 -10.43 -15.01 -9.12
C SER A 36 -9.01 -14.79 -9.61
N LEU A 37 -8.52 -15.71 -10.43
CA LEU A 37 -7.25 -15.54 -11.12
C LEU A 37 -7.52 -14.87 -12.47
N PHE A 38 -6.75 -13.85 -12.79
CA PHE A 38 -6.79 -13.19 -14.09
C PHE A 38 -5.45 -13.35 -14.80
N LYS A 39 -5.47 -13.20 -16.11
CA LYS A 39 -4.30 -13.34 -16.96
C LYS A 39 -3.96 -11.99 -17.56
N ILE A 40 -2.72 -11.57 -17.41
CA ILE A 40 -2.17 -10.38 -18.05
C ILE A 40 -1.33 -10.83 -19.23
N GLY A 41 -1.50 -10.16 -20.36
CA GLY A 41 -0.70 -10.43 -21.53
C GLY A 41 -0.79 -9.30 -22.55
N LYS A 42 0.30 -9.08 -23.26
CA LYS A 42 0.37 -8.17 -24.40
C LYS A 42 1.00 -8.91 -25.56
N GLY A 43 0.37 -8.89 -26.72
CA GLY A 43 0.93 -9.43 -27.95
C GLY A 43 1.61 -8.33 -28.77
N PHE A 44 2.61 -8.71 -29.54
CA PHE A 44 3.16 -7.85 -30.58
C PHE A 44 3.05 -8.55 -31.94
N LYS A 45 2.83 -7.78 -32.99
CA LYS A 45 2.77 -8.26 -34.36
C LYS A 45 3.98 -7.74 -35.12
N LEU A 46 4.75 -8.63 -35.66
CA LEU A 46 5.90 -8.32 -36.53
C LEU A 46 5.52 -8.59 -37.99
N THR A 47 5.81 -7.67 -38.87
CA THR A 47 5.68 -7.89 -40.31
C THR A 47 6.94 -8.58 -40.84
N ASP A 48 6.81 -9.35 -41.91
CA ASP A 48 7.95 -10.04 -42.52
C ASP A 48 9.05 -9.09 -43.01
N GLU A 49 8.68 -7.88 -43.42
CA GLU A 49 9.63 -6.83 -43.79
C GLU A 49 10.48 -6.40 -42.57
N VAL A 50 9.84 -6.12 -41.44
CA VAL A 50 10.54 -5.74 -40.21
C VAL A 50 11.43 -6.88 -39.72
N ARG A 51 10.95 -8.12 -39.78
CA ARG A 51 11.74 -9.31 -39.41
C ARG A 51 13.01 -9.46 -40.20
N ASN A 52 12.98 -9.14 -41.51
CA ASN A 52 14.14 -9.29 -42.42
C ASN A 52 15.14 -8.13 -42.27
N TYR A 53 14.69 -6.93 -41.85
CA TYR A 53 15.53 -5.74 -41.78
C TYR A 53 15.96 -5.35 -40.39
N VAL A 54 15.28 -5.89 -39.36
CA VAL A 54 15.59 -5.58 -37.93
C VAL A 54 16.65 -6.57 -37.43
N SER A 55 17.75 -6.04 -36.91
CA SER A 55 18.77 -6.85 -36.26
C SER A 55 18.21 -7.50 -34.96
N LEU A 56 18.77 -8.64 -34.59
CA LEU A 56 18.42 -9.35 -33.36
C LEU A 56 18.52 -8.46 -32.12
N ASP A 57 19.41 -7.46 -32.13
CA ASP A 57 19.60 -6.53 -31.00
C ASP A 57 18.38 -5.64 -30.76
N VAL A 58 17.72 -5.17 -31.83
CA VAL A 58 16.49 -4.34 -31.69
C VAL A 58 15.34 -5.17 -31.11
N LEU A 59 15.22 -6.43 -31.50
CA LEU A 59 14.22 -7.32 -30.94
C LEU A 59 14.47 -7.59 -29.46
N ALA A 60 15.71 -7.77 -29.06
CA ALA A 60 16.08 -7.96 -27.66
C ALA A 60 15.76 -6.73 -26.80
N ILE A 61 16.02 -5.52 -27.30
CA ILE A 61 15.66 -4.26 -26.64
C ILE A 61 14.14 -4.16 -26.47
N TYR A 62 13.38 -4.47 -27.51
CA TYR A 62 11.92 -4.45 -27.46
C TYR A 62 11.35 -5.45 -26.44
N LEU A 63 11.87 -6.67 -26.40
CA LEU A 63 11.45 -7.69 -25.43
C LEU A 63 11.77 -7.29 -23.98
N ARG A 64 12.91 -6.61 -23.78
CA ARG A 64 13.28 -6.07 -22.47
C ARG A 64 12.29 -4.99 -22.02
N ASP A 65 11.97 -4.05 -22.89
CA ASP A 65 11.00 -3.00 -22.61
C ASP A 65 9.60 -3.58 -22.32
N PHE A 66 9.20 -4.57 -23.09
CA PHE A 66 7.96 -5.31 -22.87
C PHE A 66 7.92 -5.97 -21.48
N GLY A 67 9.02 -6.57 -21.05
CA GLY A 67 9.14 -7.16 -19.71
C GLY A 67 8.98 -6.12 -18.59
N VAL A 68 9.58 -4.95 -18.76
CA VAL A 68 9.43 -3.83 -17.82
C VAL A 68 7.98 -3.35 -17.75
N GLN A 69 7.34 -3.14 -18.90
CA GLN A 69 5.93 -2.72 -18.96
C GLN A 69 4.99 -3.75 -18.30
N LEU A 70 5.27 -5.05 -18.48
CA LEU A 70 4.50 -6.12 -17.84
C LEU A 70 4.67 -6.08 -16.32
N GLY A 71 5.89 -5.86 -15.84
CA GLY A 71 6.18 -5.69 -14.40
C GLY A 71 5.38 -4.53 -13.80
N TYR A 72 5.40 -3.36 -14.42
CA TYR A 72 4.61 -2.20 -13.97
C TYR A 72 3.09 -2.48 -13.96
N ALA A 73 2.59 -3.17 -14.97
CA ALA A 73 1.17 -3.54 -15.01
C ALA A 73 0.79 -4.50 -13.86
N MET A 74 1.66 -5.45 -13.55
CA MET A 74 1.45 -6.36 -12.42
C MET A 74 1.48 -5.63 -11.08
N ASP A 75 2.42 -4.73 -10.88
CA ASP A 75 2.55 -3.95 -9.65
C ASP A 75 1.34 -3.02 -9.44
N THR A 76 0.89 -2.35 -10.50
CA THR A 76 -0.30 -1.49 -10.45
C THR A 76 -1.56 -2.29 -10.09
N LEU A 77 -1.73 -3.47 -10.67
CA LEU A 77 -2.86 -4.35 -10.33
C LEU A 77 -2.76 -4.89 -8.91
N ALA A 78 -1.56 -5.21 -8.43
CA ALA A 78 -1.37 -5.62 -7.05
C ALA A 78 -1.75 -4.50 -6.07
N MET A 79 -1.36 -3.26 -6.35
CA MET A 79 -1.73 -2.09 -5.56
C MET A 79 -3.24 -1.84 -5.59
N ASP A 80 -3.88 -1.97 -6.74
CA ASP A 80 -5.34 -1.84 -6.86
C ASP A 80 -6.07 -2.86 -5.99
N VAL A 81 -5.63 -4.12 -6.00
CA VAL A 81 -6.21 -5.17 -5.14
C VAL A 81 -5.99 -4.88 -3.65
N VAL A 82 -4.84 -4.33 -3.27
CA VAL A 82 -4.56 -3.97 -1.86
C VAL A 82 -5.46 -2.82 -1.39
N ILE A 83 -5.73 -1.85 -2.26
CA ILE A 83 -6.53 -0.65 -1.93
C ILE A 83 -8.03 -0.95 -2.03
N ASN A 84 -8.48 -1.54 -3.13
CA ASN A 84 -9.89 -1.70 -3.47
C ASN A 84 -10.42 -3.10 -3.17
N GLY A 85 -9.55 -4.05 -2.87
CA GLY A 85 -9.94 -5.45 -2.70
C GLY A 85 -10.15 -6.17 -4.03
N ASN A 86 -10.58 -7.42 -3.94
CA ASN A 86 -10.78 -8.28 -5.13
C ASN A 86 -12.24 -8.31 -5.60
N LYS A 87 -13.13 -7.58 -4.94
CA LYS A 87 -14.55 -7.52 -5.30
C LYS A 87 -14.90 -6.20 -5.98
N PRO A 88 -15.63 -6.26 -7.11
CA PRO A 88 -16.04 -5.06 -7.83
C PRO A 88 -17.06 -4.20 -7.06
N ASP A 89 -17.67 -4.72 -6.00
CA ASP A 89 -18.64 -4.02 -5.16
C ASP A 89 -17.97 -3.11 -4.10
N GLY A 90 -16.63 -3.11 -4.01
CA GLY A 90 -15.88 -2.31 -3.04
C GLY A 90 -16.02 -2.76 -1.59
N SER A 91 -16.69 -3.88 -1.33
CA SER A 91 -16.92 -4.37 0.05
C SER A 91 -15.65 -4.82 0.77
N GLU A 92 -14.55 -4.98 0.05
CA GLU A 92 -13.24 -5.40 0.56
C GLU A 92 -12.20 -4.27 0.49
N SER A 93 -12.60 -3.05 0.16
CA SER A 93 -11.68 -1.91 0.10
C SER A 93 -11.06 -1.61 1.47
N ALA A 94 -9.81 -1.15 1.45
CA ALA A 94 -9.12 -0.73 2.65
C ALA A 94 -9.89 0.42 3.35
N PRO A 95 -9.93 0.45 4.69
CA PRO A 95 -10.61 1.52 5.41
C PRO A 95 -9.93 2.86 5.17
N VAL A 96 -10.69 3.86 4.76
CA VAL A 96 -10.20 5.22 4.50
C VAL A 96 -10.27 6.05 5.79
N ILE A 97 -9.18 6.68 6.14
CA ILE A 97 -9.08 7.63 7.24
C ILE A 97 -8.88 9.02 6.64
N GLY A 98 -9.84 9.93 6.84
CA GLY A 98 -9.71 11.32 6.40
C GLY A 98 -8.62 12.07 7.17
N VAL A 99 -8.01 13.06 6.54
CA VAL A 99 -7.07 13.99 7.18
C VAL A 99 -7.76 14.79 8.29
N TYR A 100 -7.00 15.20 9.28
CA TYR A 100 -7.51 15.96 10.42
C TYR A 100 -7.73 17.43 10.08
N GLU A 101 -6.87 18.00 9.27
CA GLU A 101 -6.96 19.38 8.81
C GLU A 101 -7.38 19.44 7.33
N THR A 102 -8.26 20.38 7.00
CA THR A 102 -8.79 20.60 5.64
C THR A 102 -7.91 21.51 4.81
N THR A 103 -6.59 21.49 5.03
CA THR A 103 -5.62 22.23 4.22
C THR A 103 -5.25 21.43 2.96
N ASN A 104 -4.89 22.16 1.91
CA ASN A 104 -4.41 21.52 0.67
C ASN A 104 -3.01 20.93 0.91
N GLY A 105 -2.94 19.69 1.40
CA GLY A 105 -1.70 18.97 1.61
C GLY A 105 -1.63 18.26 2.96
N ILE A 106 -0.63 17.41 3.11
CA ILE A 106 -0.38 16.65 4.33
C ILE A 106 0.31 17.56 5.34
N THR A 107 -0.20 17.60 6.56
CA THR A 107 0.43 18.31 7.67
C THR A 107 1.11 17.33 8.63
N TYR A 108 2.10 17.81 9.39
CA TYR A 108 2.73 17.02 10.44
C TYR A 108 1.72 16.53 11.50
N LYS A 109 0.69 17.33 11.75
CA LYS A 109 -0.41 16.97 12.65
C LYS A 109 -1.25 15.79 12.13
N ASP A 110 -1.44 15.70 10.81
CA ASP A 110 -2.11 14.55 10.18
C ASP A 110 -1.32 13.27 10.41
N LEU A 111 0.00 13.31 10.24
CA LEU A 111 0.89 12.17 10.50
C LEU A 111 0.83 11.73 11.96
N LEU A 112 0.87 12.67 12.89
CA LEU A 112 0.72 12.37 14.33
C LEU A 112 -0.65 11.79 14.63
N HIS A 113 -1.72 12.33 14.04
CA HIS A 113 -3.08 11.86 14.26
C HIS A 113 -3.27 10.41 13.76
N ILE A 114 -2.78 10.09 12.58
CA ILE A 114 -2.81 8.74 12.02
C ILE A 114 -2.10 7.78 12.98
N TRP A 115 -0.92 8.16 13.45
CA TRP A 115 -0.12 7.32 14.31
C TRP A 115 -0.74 7.09 15.69
N VAL A 116 -1.24 8.14 16.33
CA VAL A 116 -1.94 8.04 17.61
C VAL A 116 -3.20 7.19 17.49
N ARG A 117 -3.94 7.34 16.38
CA ARG A 117 -5.14 6.53 16.11
C ARG A 117 -4.80 5.06 15.92
N ALA A 118 -3.73 4.73 15.21
CA ALA A 118 -3.25 3.36 15.06
C ALA A 118 -2.87 2.74 16.41
N ALA A 119 -2.10 3.47 17.22
CA ALA A 119 -1.71 3.03 18.55
C ALA A 119 -2.92 2.78 19.46
N ARG A 120 -3.96 3.63 19.36
CA ARG A 120 -5.22 3.42 20.09
C ARG A 120 -5.95 2.14 19.68
N MET A 121 -5.85 1.75 18.42
CA MET A 121 -6.41 0.50 17.89
C MET A 121 -5.50 -0.71 18.13
N GLY A 122 -4.38 -0.54 18.82
CA GLY A 122 -3.40 -1.60 19.05
C GLY A 122 -2.62 -2.01 17.80
N ARG A 123 -2.63 -1.17 16.74
CA ARG A 123 -1.93 -1.42 15.48
C ARG A 123 -0.65 -0.60 15.40
N ASN A 124 0.33 -1.15 14.71
CA ASN A 124 1.61 -0.49 14.49
C ASN A 124 1.93 -0.52 13.00
N PHE A 125 1.91 0.64 12.36
CA PHE A 125 2.28 0.75 10.96
C PHE A 125 3.79 0.60 10.80
N THR A 126 4.20 -0.34 9.98
CA THR A 126 5.60 -0.60 9.66
C THR A 126 5.97 -0.09 8.28
N THR A 127 5.00 0.05 7.40
CA THR A 127 5.22 0.45 6.01
C THR A 127 4.20 1.49 5.59
N MET A 128 4.69 2.52 4.91
CA MET A 128 3.89 3.58 4.31
C MET A 128 4.21 3.64 2.81
N ILE A 129 3.19 3.64 1.97
CA ILE A 129 3.34 3.74 0.52
C ILE A 129 2.56 4.98 0.05
N GLY A 130 3.20 5.81 -0.75
CA GLY A 130 2.60 7.01 -1.30
C GLY A 130 2.98 7.22 -2.76
N GLY A 131 2.29 8.14 -3.43
CA GLY A 131 2.67 8.63 -4.73
C GLY A 131 3.83 9.63 -4.66
N GLU A 132 4.26 10.12 -5.81
CA GLU A 132 5.33 11.11 -5.92
C GLU A 132 4.96 12.42 -5.22
N ASP A 133 3.72 12.89 -5.42
CA ASP A 133 3.23 14.14 -4.83
C ASP A 133 3.24 14.08 -3.30
N GLN A 134 2.76 12.98 -2.71
CA GLN A 134 2.76 12.80 -1.26
C GLN A 134 4.18 12.72 -0.70
N ALA A 135 5.11 12.11 -1.43
CA ALA A 135 6.51 12.07 -1.04
C ALA A 135 7.12 13.48 -1.01
N ILE A 136 6.85 14.29 -2.02
CA ILE A 136 7.32 15.67 -2.10
C ILE A 136 6.71 16.51 -0.98
N GLU A 137 5.41 16.40 -0.74
CA GLU A 137 4.72 17.10 0.34
C GLU A 137 5.29 16.74 1.71
N MET A 138 5.48 15.46 1.99
CA MET A 138 6.06 15.00 3.26
C MET A 138 7.48 15.49 3.47
N LEU A 139 8.32 15.44 2.45
CA LEU A 139 9.69 15.93 2.52
C LEU A 139 9.76 17.46 2.63
N ASN A 140 8.74 18.17 2.17
CA ASN A 140 8.65 19.62 2.21
C ASN A 140 8.11 20.16 3.54
N LEU A 141 7.64 19.31 4.45
CA LEU A 141 7.16 19.74 5.76
C LEU A 141 8.26 20.50 6.54
N PRO A 142 7.95 21.64 7.15
CA PRO A 142 8.94 22.48 7.85
C PRO A 142 9.66 21.71 8.96
N GLU A 143 8.96 20.83 9.66
CA GLU A 143 9.50 20.03 10.75
C GLU A 143 10.61 19.07 10.30
N PHE A 144 10.55 18.62 9.04
CA PHE A 144 11.60 17.78 8.45
C PHE A 144 12.74 18.61 7.86
N LYS A 145 12.44 19.76 7.29
CA LYS A 145 13.45 20.68 6.78
C LYS A 145 14.34 21.25 7.87
N GLU A 146 13.78 21.69 8.98
CA GLU A 146 14.51 22.29 10.09
C GLU A 146 15.44 21.28 10.77
N ARG A 147 15.05 20.03 10.87
CA ARG A 147 15.90 18.97 11.42
C ARG A 147 17.14 18.70 10.58
N HIS A 148 17.09 18.92 9.26
CA HIS A 148 18.24 18.74 8.37
C HIS A 148 19.10 19.99 8.27
N SER A 149 18.58 21.15 8.54
CA SER A 149 19.28 22.44 8.48
C SER A 149 20.37 22.59 9.55
N GLY A 150 20.33 21.81 10.64
CA GLY A 150 21.33 21.85 11.71
C GLY A 150 22.56 20.97 11.51
N THR A 151 22.64 20.18 10.46
CA THR A 151 23.80 19.35 10.12
C THR A 151 24.47 19.91 8.87
N THR A 152 25.77 20.16 8.96
CA THR A 152 26.62 20.79 7.95
C THR A 152 26.77 19.99 6.63
N GLU A 153 26.13 18.85 6.53
CA GLU A 153 26.07 18.04 5.32
C GLU A 153 24.61 17.96 4.84
N ALA A 154 24.31 18.68 3.78
CA ALA A 154 23.11 18.51 2.98
C ALA A 154 23.17 17.14 2.24
N THR A 155 23.29 16.08 2.97
CA THR A 155 23.05 14.75 2.44
C THR A 155 21.55 14.56 2.37
N LEU A 156 21.04 14.44 1.14
CA LEU A 156 19.71 13.90 0.81
C LEU A 156 19.59 12.45 1.30
N ASN A 157 19.94 12.22 2.55
CA ASN A 157 19.75 10.94 3.20
C ASN A 157 18.32 10.95 3.74
N VAL A 158 17.39 10.69 2.82
CA VAL A 158 15.96 10.57 3.10
C VAL A 158 15.71 9.31 3.91
N LYS A 159 16.20 9.31 5.15
CA LYS A 159 15.66 8.39 6.14
C LYS A 159 14.24 8.82 6.40
N SER A 160 13.33 7.89 6.15
CA SER A 160 11.90 8.01 6.27
C SER A 160 11.46 9.10 7.26
N PRO A 161 10.68 10.09 6.83
CA PRO A 161 10.13 11.11 7.71
C PRO A 161 9.04 10.56 8.64
N VAL A 162 8.85 9.25 8.64
CA VAL A 162 7.76 8.60 9.38
C VAL A 162 8.20 8.31 10.81
N PRO A 163 7.33 8.57 11.82
CA PRO A 163 7.60 8.21 13.20
C PRO A 163 7.85 6.71 13.39
N LYS A 164 8.75 6.35 14.31
CA LYS A 164 9.06 4.97 14.70
C LYS A 164 9.71 4.06 13.64
N ASN A 165 10.53 4.57 12.74
CA ASN A 165 11.26 3.76 11.76
C ASN A 165 10.36 3.00 10.76
N ALA A 166 9.16 3.49 10.47
CA ALA A 166 8.39 2.96 9.37
C ALA A 166 9.10 3.27 8.04
N ASP A 167 9.12 2.29 7.15
CA ASP A 167 9.69 2.47 5.83
C ASP A 167 8.70 3.18 4.91
N PHE A 168 9.20 4.17 4.17
CA PHE A 168 8.41 4.87 3.17
C PHE A 168 8.82 4.45 1.77
N TYR A 169 7.85 4.00 0.99
CA TYR A 169 8.04 3.61 -0.41
C TYR A 169 7.21 4.49 -1.33
N ILE A 170 7.80 4.84 -2.47
CA ILE A 170 7.11 5.58 -3.53
C ILE A 170 6.67 4.57 -4.59
N HIS A 171 5.38 4.57 -4.89
CA HIS A 171 4.82 3.68 -5.90
C HIS A 171 3.88 4.42 -6.85
N PRO A 172 4.09 4.34 -8.17
CA PRO A 172 3.28 5.07 -9.15
C PRO A 172 1.82 4.60 -9.25
N GLY A 173 1.51 3.41 -8.75
CA GLY A 173 0.14 2.87 -8.70
C GLY A 173 -0.67 3.34 -7.49
N THR A 174 -0.11 4.19 -6.63
CA THR A 174 -0.87 4.77 -5.53
C THR A 174 -1.73 5.91 -6.06
N PRO A 175 -3.05 5.97 -5.75
CA PRO A 175 -3.91 7.06 -6.17
C PRO A 175 -3.41 8.41 -5.63
N ASP A 176 -3.65 9.47 -6.39
CA ASP A 176 -3.31 10.83 -5.98
C ASP A 176 -3.97 11.19 -4.65
N GLN A 177 -3.26 11.93 -3.80
CA GLN A 177 -3.70 12.38 -2.48
C GLN A 177 -4.05 11.26 -1.48
N GLN A 178 -3.51 10.06 -1.68
CA GLN A 178 -3.70 8.94 -0.76
C GLN A 178 -2.37 8.39 -0.27
N LEU A 179 -2.33 8.05 1.01
CA LEU A 179 -1.24 7.29 1.64
C LEU A 179 -1.77 5.94 2.09
N LEU A 180 -1.10 4.89 1.68
CA LEU A 180 -1.40 3.53 2.12
C LEU A 180 -0.50 3.18 3.31
N LEU A 181 -1.13 2.74 4.40
CA LEU A 181 -0.48 2.34 5.63
C LEU A 181 -0.66 0.85 5.82
N ILE A 182 0.43 0.13 5.98
CA ILE A 182 0.42 -1.33 6.13
C ILE A 182 0.94 -1.68 7.52
N ASP A 183 0.13 -2.49 8.21
CA ASP A 183 0.46 -3.13 9.49
C ASP A 183 0.92 -4.56 9.19
N THR A 184 2.12 -4.96 9.61
CA THR A 184 2.70 -6.28 9.37
C THR A 184 2.95 -7.03 10.67
#